data_053b65f5561c069918e532e3e34cc43a
#
_entry.id   053b65f5561c069918e532e3e34cc43a
#
_cell.length_a   1.000
_cell.length_b   1.000
_cell.length_c   1.000
_cell.angle_alpha   90.00
_cell.angle_beta   90.00
_cell.angle_gamma   90.00
#
_symmetry.space_group_name_H-M   'P 1'
#
loop_
_entity.id
_entity.type
_entity.pdbx_description
1 polymer ?
#
loop_
_entity_poly.entity_id
_entity_poly.type
_entity_poly.pdbx_seq_one_letter_code
_entity_poly.pdbx_strand_id
1 'polypeptide(L)'
;TKIRFLPIRISRDTDFQKFISDSLNKMDTGVVRVSAVSDEIDFHDFAEKSHLPKKLIQDIEEKGHGMFHIGGKYYLFGEKKENRMMLVQIKFEHRLNSKSVEFDLEDESDGTQRLLDLLPMLFAMDKKAASLYLVDEIDRSLHTSLSKYLLRLFLDRSADTNNQIIYTAHDVNLIDLNSFSQ
;
A
#
# COMPACT_ATOMS: atom_id res chain seq x y z
N THR A 1 -3.99 7.94 5.41
CA THR A 1 -3.12 8.27 4.25
C THR A 1 -3.43 7.26 3.17
N LYS A 2 -4.18 7.66 2.14
CA LYS A 2 -4.55 6.74 1.06
C LYS A 2 -3.29 6.25 0.34
N ILE A 3 -3.25 4.96 -0.03
CA ILE A 3 -2.25 4.20 -0.79
C ILE A 3 -1.78 4.88 -2.10
N ARG A 4 -2.14 6.14 -2.35
CA ARG A 4 -1.92 6.82 -3.64
C ARG A 4 -0.49 6.76 -4.17
N PHE A 5 0.50 6.57 -3.30
CA PHE A 5 1.92 6.54 -3.69
C PHE A 5 2.58 5.17 -3.50
N LEU A 6 1.83 4.17 -3.07
CA LEU A 6 2.38 2.85 -2.75
C LEU A 6 3.11 2.19 -3.94
N PRO A 7 2.52 2.15 -5.17
CA PRO A 7 3.19 1.53 -6.31
C PRO A 7 4.51 2.21 -6.67
N ILE A 8 4.51 3.55 -6.66
CA ILE A 8 5.73 4.32 -6.94
C ILE A 8 6.79 4.07 -5.87
N ARG A 9 6.37 4.00 -4.62
CA ARG A 9 7.30 3.75 -3.53
C ARG A 9 7.88 2.34 -3.62
N ILE A 10 7.07 1.34 -3.91
CA ILE A 10 7.54 -0.04 -4.13
C ILE A 10 8.52 -0.10 -5.32
N SER A 11 8.29 0.68 -6.39
CA SER A 11 9.18 0.69 -7.56
C SER A 11 10.53 1.39 -7.33
N ARG A 12 10.62 2.32 -6.36
CA ARG A 12 11.80 3.17 -6.16
C ARG A 12 12.56 2.93 -4.85
N ASP A 13 11.93 2.28 -3.88
CA ASP A 13 12.49 2.06 -2.52
C ASP A 13 12.55 0.55 -2.27
N THR A 14 13.73 -0.04 -2.54
CA THR A 14 13.97 -1.48 -2.39
C THR A 14 13.82 -1.97 -0.96
N ASP A 15 14.17 -1.14 0.03
CA ASP A 15 14.01 -1.48 1.44
C ASP A 15 12.54 -1.53 1.82
N PHE A 16 11.77 -0.58 1.32
CA PHE A 16 10.33 -0.57 1.49
C PHE A 16 9.65 -1.76 0.81
N GLN A 17 10.03 -2.06 -0.45
CA GLN A 17 9.54 -3.22 -1.18
C GLN A 17 9.80 -4.52 -0.43
N LYS A 18 11.04 -4.69 0.07
CA LYS A 18 11.43 -5.86 0.86
C LYS A 18 10.63 -5.93 2.16
N PHE A 19 10.49 -4.82 2.88
CA PHE A 19 9.70 -4.75 4.10
C PHE A 19 8.26 -5.20 3.88
N ILE A 20 7.60 -4.72 2.82
CA ILE A 20 6.22 -5.10 2.48
C ILE A 20 6.14 -6.60 2.18
N SER A 21 7.04 -7.12 1.34
CA SER A 21 7.08 -8.55 0.97
C SER A 21 7.29 -9.44 2.21
N ASP A 22 8.29 -9.13 3.03
CA ASP A 22 8.60 -9.89 4.24
C ASP A 22 7.46 -9.83 5.27
N SER A 23 6.79 -8.68 5.38
CA SER A 23 5.68 -8.52 6.30
C SER A 23 4.46 -9.34 5.89
N LEU A 24 4.06 -9.27 4.62
CA LEU A 24 2.94 -10.07 4.11
C LEU A 24 3.22 -11.56 4.22
N ASN A 25 4.42 -12.00 3.89
CA ASN A 25 4.83 -13.40 4.03
C ASN A 25 4.74 -13.88 5.49
N LYS A 26 5.25 -13.10 6.44
CA LYS A 26 5.17 -13.41 7.89
C LYS A 26 3.75 -13.42 8.44
N MET A 27 2.84 -12.71 7.79
CA MET A 27 1.41 -12.63 8.16
C MET A 27 0.56 -13.72 7.50
N ASP A 28 1.22 -14.70 6.87
CA ASP A 28 0.59 -15.89 6.27
C ASP A 28 -0.49 -15.54 5.22
N THR A 29 -0.27 -14.50 4.46
CA THR A 29 -1.18 -14.08 3.37
C THR A 29 -1.05 -14.93 2.12
N GLY A 30 -0.04 -15.80 2.05
CA GLY A 30 0.33 -16.55 0.84
C GLY A 30 1.23 -15.76 -0.11
N VAL A 31 1.37 -14.45 0.10
CA VAL A 31 2.26 -13.60 -0.71
C VAL A 31 3.71 -13.89 -0.33
N VAL A 32 4.54 -14.23 -1.30
CA VAL A 32 5.99 -14.44 -1.11
C VAL A 32 6.81 -13.22 -1.53
N ARG A 33 6.29 -12.43 -2.47
CA ARG A 33 6.97 -11.23 -2.96
C ARG A 33 5.97 -10.22 -3.50
N VAL A 34 6.27 -8.94 -3.28
CA VAL A 34 5.58 -7.82 -3.91
C VAL A 34 6.55 -7.09 -4.83
N SER A 35 6.11 -6.75 -6.01
CA SER A 35 6.90 -6.00 -6.99
C SER A 35 6.05 -4.90 -7.63
N ALA A 36 6.71 -3.96 -8.30
CA ALA A 36 6.05 -2.98 -9.16
C ALA A 36 6.58 -3.13 -10.58
N VAL A 37 5.67 -3.29 -11.52
CA VAL A 37 5.97 -3.31 -12.96
C VAL A 37 5.61 -1.95 -13.53
N SER A 38 6.46 -1.43 -14.40
CA SER A 38 6.26 -0.12 -15.02
C SER A 38 6.34 -0.24 -16.53
N ASP A 39 5.28 0.19 -17.20
CA ASP A 39 5.19 0.24 -18.66
C ASP A 39 5.03 1.68 -19.13
N GLU A 40 5.62 2.01 -20.26
CA GLU A 40 5.45 3.31 -20.89
C GLU A 40 4.31 3.25 -21.92
N ILE A 41 3.33 4.13 -21.78
CA ILE A 41 2.14 4.18 -22.66
C ILE A 41 1.94 5.59 -23.20
N ASP A 42 1.30 5.69 -24.39
CA ASP A 42 0.88 6.97 -24.97
C ASP A 42 -0.35 7.51 -24.22
N PHE A 43 -0.28 8.77 -23.78
CA PHE A 43 -1.35 9.39 -22.99
C PHE A 43 -2.61 9.64 -23.79
N HIS A 44 -2.49 10.13 -25.03
CA HIS A 44 -3.68 10.43 -25.85
C HIS A 44 -4.41 9.17 -26.27
N ASP A 45 -3.67 8.16 -26.71
CA ASP A 45 -4.22 6.85 -27.04
C ASP A 45 -4.90 6.20 -25.82
N PHE A 46 -4.28 6.30 -24.65
CA PHE A 46 -4.87 5.83 -23.40
C PHE A 46 -6.13 6.62 -23.02
N ALA A 47 -6.08 7.95 -23.08
CA ALA A 47 -7.20 8.82 -22.70
C ALA A 47 -8.43 8.58 -23.57
N GLU A 48 -8.23 8.35 -24.86
CA GLU A 48 -9.29 8.01 -25.80
C GLU A 48 -9.89 6.63 -25.50
N LYS A 49 -9.06 5.61 -25.37
CA LYS A 49 -9.49 4.23 -25.08
C LYS A 49 -10.16 4.08 -23.71
N SER A 50 -9.70 4.82 -22.73
CA SER A 50 -10.22 4.77 -21.34
C SER A 50 -11.37 5.74 -21.10
N HIS A 51 -11.81 6.51 -22.11
CA HIS A 51 -12.89 7.49 -22.02
C HIS A 51 -12.70 8.45 -20.84
N LEU A 52 -11.49 8.97 -20.66
CA LEU A 52 -11.19 9.88 -19.56
C LEU A 52 -12.03 11.17 -19.66
N PRO A 53 -12.51 11.72 -18.52
CA PRO A 53 -13.20 13.00 -18.50
C PRO A 53 -12.31 14.10 -19.09
N LYS A 54 -12.87 14.92 -20.01
CA LYS A 54 -12.13 16.03 -20.66
C LYS A 54 -11.44 16.95 -19.66
N LYS A 55 -12.09 17.24 -18.53
CA LYS A 55 -11.52 18.07 -17.47
C LYS A 55 -10.25 17.45 -16.88
N LEU A 56 -10.22 16.12 -16.69
CA LEU A 56 -9.04 15.43 -16.17
C LEU A 56 -7.89 15.49 -17.18
N ILE A 57 -8.18 15.33 -18.47
CA ILE A 57 -7.20 15.45 -19.55
C ILE A 57 -6.59 16.84 -19.53
N GLN A 58 -7.41 17.91 -19.51
CA GLN A 58 -6.94 19.29 -19.44
C GLN A 58 -6.08 19.56 -18.18
N ASP A 59 -6.54 19.10 -17.01
CA ASP A 59 -5.79 19.27 -15.76
C ASP A 59 -4.39 18.61 -15.81
N ILE A 60 -4.27 17.46 -16.47
CA ILE A 60 -3.00 16.76 -16.64
C ILE A 60 -2.10 17.48 -17.63
N GLU A 61 -2.65 17.93 -18.77
CA GLU A 61 -1.92 18.65 -19.81
C GLU A 61 -1.42 20.02 -19.31
N GLU A 62 -2.24 20.76 -18.55
CA GLU A 62 -1.85 22.05 -17.99
C GLU A 62 -0.76 21.94 -16.93
N LYS A 63 -0.85 20.96 -16.04
CA LYS A 63 0.12 20.73 -14.97
C LYS A 63 1.41 20.09 -15.46
N GLY A 64 1.36 19.40 -16.60
CA GLY A 64 2.51 18.66 -17.14
C GLY A 64 2.92 17.44 -16.32
N HIS A 65 2.24 17.17 -15.21
CA HIS A 65 2.44 15.99 -14.37
C HIS A 65 1.17 15.66 -13.59
N GLY A 66 0.98 14.42 -13.27
CA GLY A 66 -0.18 13.97 -12.50
C GLY A 66 -0.11 12.50 -12.17
N MET A 67 -0.94 12.09 -11.24
CA MET A 67 -1.14 10.69 -10.91
C MET A 67 -2.63 10.43 -10.73
N PHE A 68 -3.11 9.38 -11.33
CA PHE A 68 -4.47 8.94 -11.17
C PHE A 68 -4.55 7.41 -11.10
N HIS A 69 -5.67 6.91 -10.61
CA HIS A 69 -5.92 5.49 -10.41
C HIS A 69 -7.21 5.10 -11.14
N ILE A 70 -7.12 4.08 -11.97
CA ILE A 70 -8.25 3.54 -12.73
C ILE A 70 -8.11 2.01 -12.75
N GLY A 71 -9.16 1.28 -12.35
CA GLY A 71 -9.21 -0.17 -12.44
C GLY A 71 -7.99 -0.84 -11.79
N GLY A 72 -7.69 -0.55 -10.52
CA GLY A 72 -6.56 -1.14 -9.80
C GLY A 72 -5.17 -0.70 -10.26
N LYS A 73 -5.06 0.09 -11.34
CA LYS A 73 -3.79 0.50 -11.95
C LYS A 73 -3.49 1.97 -11.66
N TYR A 74 -2.21 2.26 -11.43
CA TYR A 74 -1.75 3.62 -11.18
C TYR A 74 -1.02 4.17 -12.40
N TYR A 75 -1.45 5.34 -12.84
CA TYR A 75 -0.92 6.03 -13.99
C TYR A 75 -0.19 7.27 -13.53
N LEU A 76 1.06 7.40 -13.97
CA LEU A 76 1.91 8.54 -13.71
C LEU A 76 2.14 9.27 -15.01
N PHE A 77 1.66 10.50 -15.09
CA PHE A 77 2.03 11.43 -16.13
C PHE A 77 3.19 12.27 -15.61
N GLY A 78 4.35 12.16 -16.22
CA GLY A 78 5.55 12.91 -15.85
C GLY A 78 6.05 13.73 -17.01
N GLU A 79 6.85 14.77 -16.68
CA GLU A 79 7.34 15.83 -17.55
C GLU A 79 7.34 15.59 -19.07
N LYS A 80 6.78 16.58 -19.78
CA LYS A 80 6.61 16.76 -21.23
C LYS A 80 7.74 16.24 -22.14
N LYS A 81 8.08 14.98 -22.09
CA LYS A 81 8.81 14.33 -23.16
C LYS A 81 7.83 13.41 -23.87
N GLU A 82 7.29 13.94 -24.99
CA GLU A 82 6.63 13.13 -26.01
C GLU A 82 5.32 12.44 -25.60
N ASN A 83 4.42 13.10 -24.87
CA ASN A 83 3.08 12.56 -24.62
C ASN A 83 3.04 11.15 -23.98
N ARG A 84 4.09 10.79 -23.26
CA ARG A 84 4.25 9.49 -22.65
C ARG A 84 3.87 9.49 -21.18
N MET A 85 3.28 8.40 -20.75
CA MET A 85 2.85 8.17 -19.38
C MET A 85 3.38 6.84 -18.87
N MET A 86 3.81 6.82 -17.61
CA MET A 86 4.19 5.58 -16.94
C MET A 86 2.96 4.94 -16.28
N LEU A 87 2.63 3.74 -16.71
CA LEU A 87 1.71 2.86 -16.00
C LEU A 87 2.52 2.10 -14.95
N VAL A 88 2.13 2.19 -13.67
CA VAL A 88 2.77 1.44 -12.60
C VAL A 88 1.74 0.53 -11.94
N GLN A 89 2.02 -0.77 -11.92
CA GLN A 89 1.18 -1.81 -11.33
C GLN A 89 1.91 -2.51 -10.21
N ILE A 90 1.21 -2.82 -9.11
CA ILE A 90 1.73 -3.72 -8.08
C ILE A 90 1.38 -5.14 -8.49
N LYS A 91 2.35 -6.05 -8.38
CA LYS A 91 2.19 -7.48 -8.59
C LYS A 91 2.51 -8.23 -7.31
N PHE A 92 1.72 -9.26 -7.03
CA PHE A 92 1.85 -10.12 -5.87
C PHE A 92 2.19 -11.53 -6.34
N GLU A 93 3.34 -12.01 -5.94
CA GLU A 93 3.78 -13.37 -6.26
C GLU A 93 3.33 -14.31 -5.14
N HIS A 94 2.57 -15.34 -5.51
CA HIS A 94 2.16 -16.44 -4.66
C HIS A 94 2.85 -17.73 -5.09
N ARG A 95 3.14 -18.60 -4.14
CA ARG A 95 3.67 -19.93 -4.43
C ARG A 95 2.56 -20.97 -4.35
N LEU A 96 2.19 -21.53 -5.49
CA LEU A 96 1.24 -22.63 -5.61
C LEU A 96 2.00 -23.90 -6.00
N ASN A 97 2.16 -24.81 -5.05
CA ASN A 97 3.01 -26.01 -5.21
C ASN A 97 4.46 -25.61 -5.56
N SER A 98 4.93 -25.97 -6.74
CA SER A 98 6.29 -25.62 -7.22
C SER A 98 6.31 -24.47 -8.22
N LYS A 99 5.18 -23.79 -8.43
CA LYS A 99 5.04 -22.69 -9.40
C LYS A 99 4.79 -21.37 -8.71
N SER A 100 5.40 -20.31 -9.23
CA SER A 100 5.04 -18.93 -8.90
C SER A 100 3.89 -18.48 -9.81
N VAL A 101 2.91 -17.82 -9.20
CA VAL A 101 1.79 -17.18 -9.90
C VAL A 101 1.71 -15.73 -9.45
N GLU A 102 1.56 -14.81 -10.40
CA GLU A 102 1.40 -13.38 -10.12
C GLU A 102 -0.07 -13.00 -10.15
N PHE A 103 -0.47 -12.18 -9.18
CA PHE A 103 -1.78 -11.59 -9.04
C PHE A 103 -1.71 -10.07 -9.07
N ASP A 104 -2.78 -9.44 -9.53
CA ASP A 104 -2.97 -7.99 -9.41
C ASP A 104 -3.52 -7.64 -8.02
N LEU A 105 -3.47 -6.36 -7.65
CA LEU A 105 -3.99 -5.88 -6.36
C LEU A 105 -5.48 -6.20 -6.18
N GLU A 106 -6.26 -6.19 -7.25
CA GLU A 106 -7.69 -6.48 -7.25
C GLU A 106 -8.01 -7.96 -7.00
N ASP A 107 -7.05 -8.85 -7.28
CA ASP A 107 -7.18 -10.29 -7.06
C ASP A 107 -6.83 -10.69 -5.62
N GLU A 108 -6.21 -9.78 -4.86
CA GLU A 108 -5.87 -10.02 -3.48
C GLU A 108 -7.09 -9.92 -2.54
N SER A 109 -7.05 -10.69 -1.45
CA SER A 109 -8.08 -10.63 -0.42
C SER A 109 -8.19 -9.23 0.21
N ASP A 110 -9.39 -8.87 0.69
CA ASP A 110 -9.61 -7.62 1.43
C ASP A 110 -8.66 -7.47 2.62
N GLY A 111 -8.29 -8.58 3.26
CA GLY A 111 -7.31 -8.62 4.34
C GLY A 111 -5.91 -8.23 3.87
N THR A 112 -5.43 -8.80 2.76
CA THR A 112 -4.14 -8.44 2.15
C THR A 112 -4.11 -6.97 1.73
N GLN A 113 -5.18 -6.49 1.10
CA GLN A 113 -5.31 -5.09 0.72
C GLN A 113 -5.30 -4.17 1.96
N ARG A 114 -5.99 -4.55 3.04
CA ARG A 114 -5.98 -3.80 4.29
C ARG A 114 -4.59 -3.76 4.94
N LEU A 115 -3.84 -4.85 4.89
CA LEU A 115 -2.46 -4.87 5.37
C LEU A 115 -1.58 -3.88 4.61
N LEU A 116 -1.74 -3.77 3.28
CA LEU A 116 -1.03 -2.78 2.48
C LEU A 116 -1.34 -1.33 2.86
N ASP A 117 -2.55 -1.05 3.40
CA ASP A 117 -2.89 0.24 3.97
C ASP A 117 -2.13 0.55 5.27
N LEU A 118 -1.87 -0.47 6.08
CA LEU A 118 -1.33 -0.32 7.43
C LEU A 118 0.20 -0.46 7.49
N LEU A 119 0.80 -1.33 6.67
CA LEU A 119 2.24 -1.59 6.67
C LEU A 119 3.12 -0.36 6.41
N PRO A 120 2.75 0.61 5.54
CA PRO A 120 3.52 1.84 5.37
C PRO A 120 3.68 2.66 6.64
N MET A 121 2.72 2.60 7.55
CA MET A 121 2.80 3.22 8.88
C MET A 121 3.93 2.58 9.69
N LEU A 122 3.96 1.24 9.77
CA LEU A 122 4.99 0.52 10.52
C LEU A 122 6.40 0.77 9.96
N PHE A 123 6.55 0.85 8.64
CA PHE A 123 7.83 1.20 8.02
C PHE A 123 8.28 2.64 8.34
N ALA A 124 7.33 3.57 8.45
CA ALA A 124 7.63 4.97 8.75
C ALA A 124 8.10 5.16 10.21
N MET A 125 7.71 4.27 11.12
CA MET A 125 8.10 4.34 12.54
C MET A 125 9.59 4.13 12.79
N ASP A 126 10.27 3.41 11.91
CA ASP A 126 11.72 3.18 12.00
C ASP A 126 12.52 4.48 11.78
N LYS A 127 11.87 5.54 11.27
CA LYS A 127 12.45 6.87 11.15
C LYS A 127 12.24 7.64 12.44
N LYS A 128 13.22 7.81 13.25
CA LYS A 128 13.29 8.45 14.59
C LYS A 128 12.49 9.76 14.84
N ALA A 129 11.49 10.06 14.04
CA ALA A 129 10.60 11.23 14.18
C ALA A 129 9.37 10.84 14.98
N ALA A 130 9.08 11.55 16.05
CA ALA A 130 7.84 11.40 16.81
C ALA A 130 6.63 11.61 15.88
N SER A 131 5.70 10.65 15.87
CA SER A 131 4.52 10.69 15.00
C SER A 131 3.29 10.19 15.76
N LEU A 132 2.14 10.81 15.45
CA LEU A 132 0.84 10.36 15.89
C LEU A 132 0.11 9.70 14.71
N TYR A 133 -0.27 8.45 14.89
CA TYR A 133 -1.03 7.68 13.91
C TYR A 133 -2.49 7.56 14.34
N LEU A 134 -3.40 7.91 13.43
CA LEU A 134 -4.83 7.75 13.63
C LEU A 134 -5.33 6.66 12.69
N VAL A 135 -5.84 5.57 13.23
CA VAL A 135 -6.29 4.40 12.47
C VAL A 135 -7.74 4.09 12.83
N ASP A 136 -8.62 4.30 11.87
CA ASP A 136 -10.01 3.94 12.01
C ASP A 136 -10.24 2.49 11.60
N GLU A 137 -11.02 1.76 12.41
CA GLU A 137 -11.34 0.34 12.18
C GLU A 137 -10.09 -0.49 11.87
N ILE A 138 -9.16 -0.58 12.82
CA ILE A 138 -7.89 -1.29 12.61
C ILE A 138 -8.09 -2.77 12.26
N ASP A 139 -9.18 -3.36 12.75
CA ASP A 139 -9.59 -4.76 12.57
C ASP A 139 -10.42 -5.01 11.31
N ARG A 140 -10.76 -3.97 10.55
CA ARG A 140 -11.57 -4.14 9.33
C ARG A 140 -10.92 -5.11 8.36
N SER A 141 -11.66 -6.13 7.93
CA SER A 141 -11.23 -7.19 7.00
C SER A 141 -10.05 -8.05 7.51
N LEU A 142 -9.68 -7.93 8.79
CA LEU A 142 -8.61 -8.70 9.38
C LEU A 142 -9.16 -9.67 10.44
N HIS A 143 -8.56 -10.85 10.51
CA HIS A 143 -8.82 -11.76 11.63
C HIS A 143 -8.24 -11.20 12.93
N THR A 144 -8.90 -11.42 14.07
CA THR A 144 -8.48 -10.95 15.41
C THR A 144 -7.01 -11.18 15.70
N SER A 145 -6.48 -12.37 15.39
CA SER A 145 -5.06 -12.71 15.63
C SER A 145 -4.11 -11.84 14.84
N LEU A 146 -4.49 -11.48 13.61
CA LEU A 146 -3.68 -10.63 12.75
C LEU A 146 -3.70 -9.16 13.20
N SER A 147 -4.87 -8.68 13.63
CA SER A 147 -5.02 -7.34 14.21
C SER A 147 -4.21 -7.21 15.50
N LYS A 148 -4.24 -8.23 16.38
CA LYS A 148 -3.37 -8.29 17.58
C LYS A 148 -1.89 -8.28 17.23
N TYR A 149 -1.50 -9.04 16.21
CA TYR A 149 -0.10 -9.09 15.76
C TYR A 149 0.37 -7.71 15.25
N LEU A 150 -0.45 -7.01 14.45
CA LEU A 150 -0.15 -5.65 13.99
C LEU A 150 0.01 -4.66 15.14
N LEU A 151 -0.90 -4.69 16.12
CA LEU A 151 -0.80 -3.84 17.30
C LEU A 151 0.48 -4.13 18.10
N ARG A 152 0.82 -5.40 18.28
CA ARG A 152 2.07 -5.80 18.95
C ARG A 152 3.30 -5.30 18.21
N LEU A 153 3.33 -5.45 16.88
CA LEU A 153 4.40 -4.90 16.04
C LEU A 153 4.52 -3.37 16.18
N PHE A 154 3.39 -2.68 16.33
CA PHE A 154 3.40 -1.26 16.59
C PHE A 154 4.03 -0.94 17.95
N LEU A 155 3.57 -1.61 19.01
CA LEU A 155 4.07 -1.41 20.38
C LEU A 155 5.57 -1.69 20.48
N ASP A 156 6.04 -2.80 19.90
CA ASP A 156 7.46 -3.16 19.88
C ASP A 156 8.32 -2.07 19.20
N ARG A 157 7.84 -1.48 18.10
CA ARG A 157 8.54 -0.39 17.41
C ARG A 157 8.42 0.97 18.11
N SER A 158 7.38 1.16 18.89
CA SER A 158 7.17 2.43 19.62
C SER A 158 7.94 2.50 20.93
N ALA A 159 8.41 1.35 21.47
CA ALA A 159 9.07 1.27 22.79
C ALA A 159 10.28 2.22 22.92
N ASP A 160 11.07 2.39 21.86
CA ASP A 160 12.24 3.26 21.83
C ASP A 160 12.01 4.57 21.05
N THR A 161 10.75 4.91 20.78
CA THR A 161 10.38 6.09 20.00
C THR A 161 9.22 6.83 20.68
N ASN A 162 9.01 8.10 20.30
CA ASN A 162 7.85 8.88 20.77
C ASN A 162 6.65 8.73 19.81
N ASN A 163 6.51 7.58 19.17
CA ASN A 163 5.37 7.29 18.31
C ASN A 163 4.14 6.93 19.14
N GLN A 164 2.98 7.45 18.72
CA GLN A 164 1.69 7.19 19.35
C GLN A 164 0.68 6.70 18.31
N ILE A 165 -0.24 5.84 18.74
CA ILE A 165 -1.37 5.40 17.93
C ILE A 165 -2.69 5.66 18.69
N ILE A 166 -3.65 6.19 17.96
CA ILE A 166 -5.06 6.20 18.39
C ILE A 166 -5.81 5.38 17.34
N TYR A 167 -6.52 4.36 17.77
CA TYR A 167 -7.27 3.52 16.86
C TYR A 167 -8.67 3.24 17.35
N THR A 168 -9.60 2.97 16.44
CA THR A 168 -10.90 2.38 16.72
C THR A 168 -10.91 0.92 16.30
N ALA A 169 -11.68 0.09 16.96
CA ALA A 169 -11.89 -1.31 16.65
C ALA A 169 -13.29 -1.76 17.05
N HIS A 170 -13.83 -2.73 16.35
CA HIS A 170 -15.08 -3.41 16.69
C HIS A 170 -14.85 -4.67 17.53
N ASP A 171 -13.68 -5.29 17.41
CA ASP A 171 -13.33 -6.51 18.13
C ASP A 171 -12.86 -6.18 19.55
N VAL A 172 -13.70 -6.48 20.54
CA VAL A 172 -13.39 -6.29 21.97
C VAL A 172 -12.15 -7.05 22.42
N ASN A 173 -11.76 -8.12 21.72
CA ASN A 173 -10.55 -8.89 22.04
C ASN A 173 -9.25 -8.15 21.72
N LEU A 174 -9.31 -7.00 21.03
CA LEU A 174 -8.15 -6.14 20.80
C LEU A 174 -7.83 -5.24 22.00
N ILE A 175 -8.78 -5.11 22.95
CA ILE A 175 -8.57 -4.38 24.19
C ILE A 175 -7.92 -5.35 25.19
N ASP A 176 -6.63 -5.58 25.04
CA ASP A 176 -5.85 -6.31 26.02
C ASP A 176 -5.22 -5.32 26.98
N LEU A 177 -5.86 -5.18 28.17
CA LEU A 177 -5.42 -4.27 29.23
C LEU A 177 -3.98 -4.54 29.72
N ASN A 178 -3.46 -5.75 29.51
CA ASN A 178 -2.08 -6.09 29.89
C ASN A 178 -1.06 -5.55 28.87
N SER A 179 -1.47 -5.30 27.63
CA SER A 179 -0.61 -4.75 26.57
C SER A 179 -0.60 -3.21 26.57
N PHE A 180 -1.56 -2.58 27.25
CA PHE A 180 -1.74 -1.11 27.28
C PHE A 180 -1.55 -0.52 28.68
N SER A 181 -1.15 -1.32 29.66
CA SER A 181 -0.80 -0.82 31.00
C SER A 181 0.61 -0.21 30.98
N GLN A 182 0.69 1.07 30.63
CA GLN A 182 1.49 2.09 31.32
C GLN A 182 1.36 3.44 30.65
#